data_e5cfe10a93b3f0b024991a5940d74332
#
_entry.id   e5cfe10a93b3f0b024991a5940d74332
#
_cell.length_a   1.000
_cell.length_b   1.000
_cell.length_c   1.000
_cell.angle_alpha   90.00
_cell.angle_beta   90.00
_cell.angle_gamma   90.00
#
_symmetry.space_group_name_H-M   'P 1'
#
loop_
_entity.id
_entity.type
_entity.pdbx_description
1 polymer ?
#
loop_
_entity_poly.entity_id
_entity_poly.type
_entity_poly.pdbx_seq_one_letter_code
_entity_poly.pdbx_strand_id
1 'polypeptide(L)'
;MDLQSADGVRRNSTLICAPIMAESVDQMLVQMKRAKELGADLAEVRVDFLKNFSPRNDLEALIKQCPLPTLITYRPKWEGGQYDGDEDKRQKALQIAMELGADFIDIELKKVAQEFYNFIQGKKPEKVKIIVSSHNYECTPSIEEIGDLVARIQAAGADIVKVATTAIDITDNARMFHIIVNLQVPMIGLVMGERGLMSRVLAAKYGGFLTFGSIEAGVVSAPGQPTVKDLLELYNLREIEADIKVHGVIGNPIGHSKSPHLYNAAFKSVGFNGIYLPLLVDSVANYISAYSSPDFAGYSYTIPHKEDGLKCCDEVDPIAKEIGAISCMIRRPGDGKLEGYNVDYLGAIAAIEEALGASNGAPASVSPLAGKLFVVMGAGGAGKALAYGAHKKGARVVVANRTYGKAKALAGKVGGQAIPLAKLKDFHPEEGMILANTTSVGMKPRIEDTPLAKEALKHYALVFDAIYTPKLTTLLREAQEAGSTIVYGTEMFINQAFVQFERFTGLPAPKQLIRDVLARNA
;
A
#
# COMPACT_ATOMS: atom_id res chain seq x y z
N MET A 1 7.19 22.62 22.77
CA MET A 1 7.73 21.27 23.05
C MET A 1 8.87 21.04 22.08
N ASP A 2 10.09 21.03 22.55
CA ASP A 2 11.24 20.63 21.72
C ASP A 2 11.16 19.11 21.50
N LEU A 3 10.80 18.74 20.28
CA LEU A 3 10.61 17.34 19.87
C LEU A 3 11.93 16.75 19.32
N GLN A 4 12.98 16.75 20.14
CA GLN A 4 14.16 15.95 19.86
C GLN A 4 13.91 14.52 20.35
N SER A 5 13.60 13.61 19.43
CA SER A 5 13.58 12.19 19.72
C SER A 5 15.01 11.63 19.70
N ALA A 6 15.33 10.72 20.62
CA ALA A 6 16.65 10.11 20.78
C ALA A 6 17.13 9.27 19.58
N ASP A 7 16.28 9.01 18.57
CA ASP A 7 16.54 8.08 17.46
C ASP A 7 16.19 8.65 16.08
N GLY A 8 16.76 9.78 15.68
CA GLY A 8 16.66 10.25 14.30
C GLY A 8 16.07 11.65 14.13
N VAL A 9 16.36 12.27 12.98
CA VAL A 9 15.89 13.62 12.63
C VAL A 9 14.40 13.56 12.30
N ARG A 10 13.57 14.17 13.15
CA ARG A 10 12.14 14.34 12.88
C ARG A 10 11.95 15.57 11.99
N ARG A 11 11.34 15.37 10.80
CA ARG A 11 11.15 16.43 9.80
C ARG A 11 9.73 17.00 9.73
N ASN A 12 8.81 16.48 10.56
CA ASN A 12 7.43 16.96 10.67
C ASN A 12 6.93 16.88 12.11
N SER A 13 5.78 17.51 12.38
CA SER A 13 5.16 17.56 13.70
C SER A 13 4.04 16.54 13.91
N THR A 14 3.73 15.71 12.91
CA THR A 14 2.65 14.72 13.00
C THR A 14 2.98 13.63 14.01
N LEU A 15 2.08 13.41 14.97
CA LEU A 15 2.23 12.42 16.02
C LEU A 15 1.72 11.04 15.57
N ILE A 16 2.31 9.99 16.13
CA ILE A 16 1.80 8.62 16.00
C ILE A 16 1.05 8.26 17.28
N CYS A 17 -0.25 8.04 17.16
CA CYS A 17 -1.13 7.64 18.25
C CYS A 17 -1.37 6.13 18.21
N ALA A 18 -1.12 5.43 19.31
CA ALA A 18 -1.42 4.01 19.44
C ALA A 18 -2.73 3.81 20.22
N PRO A 19 -3.77 3.20 19.60
CA PRO A 19 -4.99 2.82 20.33
C PRO A 19 -4.70 1.68 21.30
N ILE A 20 -5.11 1.87 22.54
CA ILE A 20 -5.02 0.90 23.63
C ILE A 20 -6.41 0.32 23.88
N MET A 21 -6.58 -0.94 23.53
CA MET A 21 -7.88 -1.64 23.55
C MET A 21 -7.72 -2.96 24.30
N ALA A 22 -8.08 -2.98 25.58
CA ALA A 22 -8.05 -4.18 26.39
C ALA A 22 -9.20 -4.19 27.41
N GLU A 23 -9.52 -5.34 27.96
CA GLU A 23 -10.67 -5.53 28.84
C GLU A 23 -10.36 -5.20 30.31
N SER A 24 -9.09 -5.01 30.68
CA SER A 24 -8.66 -4.69 32.05
C SER A 24 -7.56 -3.60 32.06
N VAL A 25 -7.46 -2.90 33.18
CA VAL A 25 -6.44 -1.86 33.43
C VAL A 25 -5.02 -2.44 33.28
N ASP A 26 -4.75 -3.59 33.86
CA ASP A 26 -3.42 -4.23 33.80
C ASP A 26 -3.00 -4.54 32.35
N GLN A 27 -3.91 -5.08 31.55
CA GLN A 27 -3.66 -5.34 30.13
C GLN A 27 -3.44 -4.04 29.36
N MET A 28 -4.20 -2.96 29.63
CA MET A 28 -3.98 -1.66 29.02
C MET A 28 -2.59 -1.10 29.36
N LEU A 29 -2.15 -1.21 30.60
CA LEU A 29 -0.82 -0.77 31.03
C LEU A 29 0.31 -1.53 30.30
N VAL A 30 0.12 -2.82 30.06
CA VAL A 30 1.06 -3.61 29.23
C VAL A 30 1.09 -3.10 27.79
N GLN A 31 -0.08 -2.86 27.20
CA GLN A 31 -0.17 -2.30 25.83
C GLN A 31 0.44 -0.91 25.74
N MET A 32 0.28 -0.03 26.75
CA MET A 32 0.87 1.31 26.79
C MET A 32 2.40 1.26 26.79
N LYS A 33 3.01 0.35 27.59
CA LYS A 33 4.45 0.11 27.57
C LYS A 33 4.91 -0.35 26.20
N ARG A 34 4.19 -1.29 25.62
CA ARG A 34 4.48 -1.80 24.28
C ARG A 34 4.37 -0.71 23.20
N ALA A 35 3.38 0.17 23.27
CA ALA A 35 3.23 1.31 22.37
C ALA A 35 4.46 2.23 22.43
N LYS A 36 4.97 2.53 23.64
CA LYS A 36 6.20 3.32 23.82
C LYS A 36 7.42 2.63 23.22
N GLU A 37 7.61 1.34 23.48
CA GLU A 37 8.71 0.55 22.93
C GLU A 37 8.70 0.55 21.39
N LEU A 38 7.52 0.52 20.78
CA LEU A 38 7.35 0.60 19.34
C LEU A 38 7.62 2.00 18.78
N GLY A 39 7.69 3.03 19.63
CA GLY A 39 7.96 4.40 19.21
C GLY A 39 6.72 5.25 18.95
N ALA A 40 5.55 4.91 19.49
CA ALA A 40 4.37 5.79 19.47
C ALA A 40 4.63 7.06 20.29
N ASP A 41 3.99 8.17 19.90
CA ASP A 41 4.13 9.47 20.57
C ASP A 41 3.08 9.67 21.67
N LEU A 42 1.90 9.05 21.54
CA LEU A 42 0.84 9.08 22.53
C LEU A 42 -0.02 7.81 22.50
N ALA A 43 -0.72 7.56 23.59
CA ALA A 43 -1.64 6.43 23.74
C ALA A 43 -3.10 6.92 23.77
N GLU A 44 -3.93 6.41 22.84
CA GLU A 44 -5.39 6.58 22.91
C GLU A 44 -5.97 5.49 23.79
N VAL A 45 -6.38 5.86 25.00
CA VAL A 45 -6.94 4.92 25.98
C VAL A 45 -8.43 4.74 25.72
N ARG A 46 -8.80 3.62 25.15
CA ARG A 46 -10.18 3.26 24.77
C ARG A 46 -10.91 2.64 25.95
N VAL A 47 -11.38 3.48 26.88
CA VAL A 47 -12.04 3.02 28.12
C VAL A 47 -13.38 2.33 27.88
N ASP A 48 -13.96 2.47 26.68
CA ASP A 48 -15.16 1.75 26.26
C ASP A 48 -14.94 0.22 26.12
N PHE A 49 -13.70 -0.26 26.08
CA PHE A 49 -13.36 -1.69 26.09
C PHE A 49 -13.23 -2.29 27.48
N LEU A 50 -13.08 -1.46 28.53
CA LEU A 50 -12.91 -1.95 29.90
C LEU A 50 -14.17 -2.64 30.42
N LYS A 51 -14.00 -3.84 30.96
CA LYS A 51 -15.03 -4.52 31.76
C LYS A 51 -15.03 -3.94 33.17
N ASN A 52 -16.23 -3.72 33.73
CA ASN A 52 -16.42 -3.21 35.10
C ASN A 52 -15.68 -1.89 35.39
N PHE A 53 -15.72 -0.97 34.43
CA PHE A 53 -15.03 0.32 34.51
C PHE A 53 -15.42 1.15 35.72
N SER A 54 -14.42 1.47 36.57
CA SER A 54 -14.54 2.35 37.73
C SER A 54 -13.83 3.68 37.42
N PRO A 55 -14.55 4.74 36.99
CA PRO A 55 -13.94 5.89 36.35
C PRO A 55 -12.76 6.51 37.10
N ARG A 56 -12.93 6.84 38.40
CA ARG A 56 -11.85 7.52 39.14
C ARG A 56 -10.65 6.63 39.41
N ASN A 57 -10.87 5.38 39.80
CA ASN A 57 -9.77 4.48 40.15
C ASN A 57 -9.00 4.03 38.92
N ASP A 58 -9.73 3.60 37.88
CA ASP A 58 -9.12 3.07 36.68
C ASP A 58 -8.41 4.16 35.85
N LEU A 59 -9.06 5.36 35.72
CA LEU A 59 -8.43 6.48 35.03
C LEU A 59 -7.20 6.99 35.79
N GLU A 60 -7.22 7.03 37.11
CA GLU A 60 -6.05 7.42 37.90
C GLU A 60 -4.87 6.48 37.65
N ALA A 61 -5.12 5.18 37.65
CA ALA A 61 -4.09 4.18 37.35
C ALA A 61 -3.55 4.31 35.92
N LEU A 62 -4.45 4.41 34.93
CA LEU A 62 -4.08 4.50 33.51
C LEU A 62 -3.33 5.79 33.19
N ILE A 63 -3.78 6.94 33.67
CA ILE A 63 -3.14 8.23 33.37
C ILE A 63 -1.79 8.37 34.08
N LYS A 64 -1.72 8.01 35.38
CA LYS A 64 -0.47 8.16 36.15
C LYS A 64 0.63 7.17 35.76
N GLN A 65 0.27 5.97 35.33
CA GLN A 65 1.24 4.92 34.99
C GLN A 65 1.53 4.82 33.48
N CYS A 66 0.79 5.57 32.64
CA CYS A 66 1.09 5.60 31.21
C CYS A 66 2.47 6.25 30.96
N PRO A 67 3.37 5.58 30.23
CA PRO A 67 4.69 6.15 29.93
C PRO A 67 4.66 7.15 28.75
N LEU A 68 3.49 7.43 28.18
CA LEU A 68 3.23 8.33 27.07
C LEU A 68 2.16 9.37 27.44
N PRO A 69 2.09 10.51 26.74
CA PRO A 69 0.91 11.38 26.80
C PRO A 69 -0.36 10.58 26.51
N THR A 70 -1.46 10.92 27.20
CA THR A 70 -2.71 10.18 27.13
C THR A 70 -3.79 10.93 26.38
N LEU A 71 -4.48 10.24 25.48
CA LEU A 71 -5.74 10.64 24.89
C LEU A 71 -6.85 9.71 25.44
N ILE A 72 -7.78 10.25 26.23
CA ILE A 72 -8.88 9.44 26.78
C ILE A 72 -10.07 9.50 25.83
N THR A 73 -10.49 8.34 25.37
CA THR A 73 -11.64 8.15 24.47
C THR A 73 -12.63 7.19 25.10
N TYR A 74 -13.86 7.65 25.32
CA TYR A 74 -14.97 6.81 25.78
C TYR A 74 -16.03 6.74 24.69
N ARG A 75 -15.76 5.96 23.65
CA ARG A 75 -16.53 5.96 22.40
C ARG A 75 -17.87 5.25 22.55
N PRO A 76 -19.00 5.93 22.26
CA PRO A 76 -20.31 5.31 22.29
C PRO A 76 -20.56 4.43 21.06
N LYS A 77 -21.47 3.46 21.18
CA LYS A 77 -21.84 2.56 20.08
C LYS A 77 -22.35 3.28 18.84
N TRP A 78 -23.10 4.38 19.03
CA TRP A 78 -23.64 5.15 17.91
C TRP A 78 -22.56 5.91 17.09
N GLU A 79 -21.32 5.93 17.56
CA GLU A 79 -20.15 6.44 16.84
C GLU A 79 -19.05 5.36 16.69
N GLY A 80 -19.45 4.08 16.66
CA GLY A 80 -18.56 2.95 16.38
C GLY A 80 -17.72 2.45 17.56
N GLY A 81 -18.06 2.82 18.79
CA GLY A 81 -17.43 2.31 20.01
C GLY A 81 -18.17 1.14 20.68
N GLN A 82 -17.86 0.89 21.96
CA GLN A 82 -18.44 -0.20 22.74
C GLN A 82 -19.41 0.30 23.83
N TYR A 83 -19.36 1.59 24.18
CA TYR A 83 -20.19 2.12 25.25
C TYR A 83 -21.66 2.26 24.85
N ASP A 84 -22.55 1.68 25.67
CA ASP A 84 -24.02 1.68 25.48
C ASP A 84 -24.72 1.98 26.80
N GLY A 85 -24.35 3.09 27.42
CA GLY A 85 -24.85 3.50 28.72
C GLY A 85 -25.35 4.93 28.70
N ASP A 86 -25.57 5.45 29.93
CA ASP A 86 -26.02 6.80 30.16
C ASP A 86 -24.97 7.86 29.75
N GLU A 87 -25.39 8.88 29.00
CA GLU A 87 -24.51 9.90 28.48
C GLU A 87 -23.90 10.79 29.57
N ASP A 88 -24.65 11.11 30.63
CA ASP A 88 -24.14 11.93 31.75
C ASP A 88 -23.01 11.20 32.48
N LYS A 89 -23.12 9.88 32.66
CA LYS A 89 -22.05 9.05 33.22
C LYS A 89 -20.81 9.05 32.35
N ARG A 90 -20.97 8.99 31.01
CA ARG A 90 -19.89 9.05 30.07
C ARG A 90 -19.16 10.39 30.11
N GLN A 91 -19.90 11.50 30.10
CA GLN A 91 -19.34 12.86 30.22
C GLN A 91 -18.65 13.06 31.55
N LYS A 92 -19.21 12.53 32.65
CA LYS A 92 -18.59 12.58 33.97
C LYS A 92 -17.27 11.83 34.02
N ALA A 93 -17.16 10.69 33.37
CA ALA A 93 -15.89 9.95 33.26
C ALA A 93 -14.83 10.76 32.52
N LEU A 94 -15.19 11.41 31.38
CA LEU A 94 -14.26 12.29 30.64
C LEU A 94 -13.86 13.52 31.47
N GLN A 95 -14.77 14.09 32.28
CA GLN A 95 -14.43 15.18 33.20
C GLN A 95 -13.42 14.69 34.27
N ILE A 96 -13.63 13.51 34.85
CA ILE A 96 -12.70 12.91 35.81
C ILE A 96 -11.30 12.71 35.15
N ALA A 97 -11.25 12.27 33.91
CA ALA A 97 -9.98 12.13 33.18
C ALA A 97 -9.23 13.47 33.08
N MET A 98 -9.93 14.57 32.78
CA MET A 98 -9.33 15.92 32.76
C MET A 98 -8.83 16.33 34.16
N GLU A 99 -9.60 16.10 35.22
CA GLU A 99 -9.20 16.40 36.60
C GLU A 99 -7.95 15.63 37.03
N LEU A 100 -7.78 14.39 36.53
CA LEU A 100 -6.65 13.52 36.79
C LEU A 100 -5.42 13.82 35.93
N GLY A 101 -5.51 14.76 34.97
CA GLY A 101 -4.40 15.25 34.19
C GLY A 101 -4.17 14.53 32.88
N ALA A 102 -5.21 14.00 32.23
CA ALA A 102 -5.12 13.55 30.84
C ALA A 102 -4.65 14.69 29.95
N ASP A 103 -3.84 14.38 28.93
CA ASP A 103 -3.33 15.39 27.99
C ASP A 103 -4.41 15.77 26.96
N PHE A 104 -5.18 14.78 26.50
CA PHE A 104 -6.25 14.95 25.51
C PHE A 104 -7.51 14.20 25.93
N ILE A 105 -8.66 14.75 25.52
CA ILE A 105 -9.99 14.13 25.62
C ILE A 105 -10.62 14.13 24.23
N ASP A 106 -11.20 13.02 23.80
CA ASP A 106 -12.01 12.94 22.57
C ASP A 106 -13.50 12.94 22.91
N ILE A 107 -14.23 13.88 22.33
CA ILE A 107 -15.68 14.01 22.47
C ILE A 107 -16.33 14.15 21.10
N GLU A 108 -17.45 13.45 20.89
CA GLU A 108 -18.16 13.45 19.61
C GLU A 108 -18.97 14.73 19.39
N LEU A 109 -19.01 15.21 18.13
CA LEU A 109 -19.77 16.40 17.75
C LEU A 109 -21.29 16.24 17.94
N LYS A 110 -21.85 15.05 17.63
CA LYS A 110 -23.30 14.79 17.66
C LYS A 110 -23.89 15.09 19.04
N LYS A 111 -24.59 16.21 19.19
CA LYS A 111 -25.33 16.65 20.37
C LYS A 111 -24.51 16.79 21.68
N VAL A 112 -23.31 16.27 21.75
CA VAL A 112 -22.58 16.02 22.99
C VAL A 112 -21.51 17.08 23.23
N ALA A 113 -20.81 17.59 22.20
CA ALA A 113 -19.72 18.54 22.42
C ALA A 113 -20.18 19.82 23.12
N GLN A 114 -21.28 20.44 22.67
CA GLN A 114 -21.80 21.65 23.28
C GLN A 114 -22.32 21.41 24.72
N GLU A 115 -23.02 20.29 24.94
CA GLU A 115 -23.49 19.89 26.26
C GLU A 115 -22.31 19.63 27.20
N PHE A 116 -21.26 18.97 26.71
CA PHE A 116 -20.04 18.73 27.48
C PHE A 116 -19.32 20.02 27.84
N TYR A 117 -19.18 20.98 26.94
CA TYR A 117 -18.60 22.29 27.23
C TYR A 117 -19.44 23.05 28.29
N ASN A 118 -20.76 23.00 28.20
CA ASN A 118 -21.64 23.55 29.19
C ASN A 118 -21.50 22.86 30.56
N PHE A 119 -21.32 21.53 30.52
CA PHE A 119 -21.16 20.72 31.74
C PHE A 119 -19.85 21.02 32.46
N ILE A 120 -18.75 21.21 31.77
CA ILE A 120 -17.44 21.52 32.36
C ILE A 120 -17.29 22.99 32.77
N GLN A 121 -18.10 23.93 32.24
CA GLN A 121 -18.23 25.34 32.61
C GLN A 121 -16.96 26.01 33.18
N GLY A 122 -15.96 26.21 32.33
CA GLY A 122 -14.68 26.85 32.73
C GLY A 122 -13.81 26.04 33.70
N LYS A 123 -14.18 24.79 34.02
CA LYS A 123 -13.37 23.85 34.81
C LYS A 123 -12.35 23.09 33.99
N LYS A 124 -12.21 23.39 32.68
CA LYS A 124 -11.19 22.77 31.84
C LYS A 124 -9.81 23.20 32.30
N PRO A 125 -8.92 22.26 32.71
CA PRO A 125 -7.53 22.58 32.99
C PRO A 125 -6.83 23.14 31.75
N GLU A 126 -5.99 24.16 31.88
CA GLU A 126 -5.32 24.83 30.77
C GLU A 126 -4.51 23.88 29.88
N LYS A 127 -3.90 22.87 30.49
CA LYS A 127 -3.05 21.87 29.80
C LYS A 127 -3.82 20.87 28.96
N VAL A 128 -5.09 20.62 29.27
CA VAL A 128 -5.91 19.61 28.58
C VAL A 128 -6.40 20.15 27.25
N LYS A 129 -6.21 19.38 26.18
CA LYS A 129 -6.75 19.69 24.85
C LYS A 129 -7.96 18.82 24.55
N ILE A 130 -9.02 19.44 24.05
CA ILE A 130 -10.25 18.75 23.66
C ILE A 130 -10.24 18.54 22.14
N ILE A 131 -10.28 17.27 21.76
CA ILE A 131 -10.53 16.83 20.39
C ILE A 131 -12.03 16.68 20.23
N VAL A 132 -12.63 17.41 19.30
CA VAL A 132 -14.02 17.16 18.91
C VAL A 132 -14.02 16.37 17.61
N SER A 133 -14.66 15.20 17.65
CA SER A 133 -14.58 14.20 16.59
C SER A 133 -15.92 13.94 15.90
N SER A 134 -15.84 13.55 14.63
CA SER A 134 -16.95 13.01 13.85
C SER A 134 -16.47 11.86 12.96
N HIS A 135 -17.21 10.76 12.96
CA HIS A 135 -16.91 9.56 12.19
C HIS A 135 -18.03 9.25 11.20
N ASN A 136 -17.67 9.03 9.93
CA ASN A 136 -18.57 8.54 8.89
C ASN A 136 -18.05 7.18 8.39
N TYR A 137 -18.75 6.12 8.79
CA TYR A 137 -18.40 4.75 8.43
C TYR A 137 -18.92 4.32 7.06
N GLU A 138 -19.71 5.16 6.39
CA GLU A 138 -20.35 4.81 5.12
C GLU A 138 -19.56 5.35 3.92
N CYS A 139 -19.17 6.63 3.95
CA CYS A 139 -18.51 7.29 2.81
C CYS A 139 -17.67 8.49 3.24
N THR A 140 -16.99 9.09 2.27
CA THR A 140 -16.35 10.41 2.40
C THR A 140 -17.22 11.44 1.68
N PRO A 141 -17.83 12.40 2.40
CA PRO A 141 -18.67 13.46 1.82
C PRO A 141 -17.90 14.39 0.88
N SER A 142 -18.61 15.34 0.26
CA SER A 142 -18.00 16.39 -0.57
C SER A 142 -17.08 17.31 0.24
N ILE A 143 -16.24 18.09 -0.43
CA ILE A 143 -15.35 19.06 0.23
C ILE A 143 -16.17 20.09 1.01
N GLU A 144 -17.27 20.54 0.45
CA GLU A 144 -18.18 21.52 1.06
C GLU A 144 -18.81 20.93 2.34
N GLU A 145 -19.32 19.72 2.30
CA GLU A 145 -19.93 19.05 3.47
C GLU A 145 -18.90 18.79 4.57
N ILE A 146 -17.66 18.39 4.21
CA ILE A 146 -16.58 18.23 5.20
C ILE A 146 -16.20 19.60 5.77
N GLY A 147 -16.15 20.64 4.93
CA GLY A 147 -15.88 22.02 5.37
C GLY A 147 -16.92 22.53 6.37
N ASP A 148 -18.21 22.33 6.11
CA ASP A 148 -19.31 22.65 7.03
C ASP A 148 -19.21 21.85 8.34
N LEU A 149 -18.85 20.58 8.24
CA LEU A 149 -18.65 19.73 9.43
C LEU A 149 -17.49 20.25 10.29
N VAL A 150 -16.37 20.62 9.67
CA VAL A 150 -15.22 21.21 10.35
C VAL A 150 -15.58 22.54 11.02
N ALA A 151 -16.32 23.41 10.35
CA ALA A 151 -16.80 24.67 10.92
C ALA A 151 -17.68 24.44 12.16
N ARG A 152 -18.56 23.45 12.14
CA ARG A 152 -19.39 23.05 13.30
C ARG A 152 -18.54 22.51 14.45
N ILE A 153 -17.52 21.71 14.17
CA ILE A 153 -16.57 21.21 15.17
C ILE A 153 -15.82 22.38 15.84
N GLN A 154 -15.34 23.34 15.05
CA GLN A 154 -14.68 24.52 15.58
C GLN A 154 -15.63 25.38 16.43
N ALA A 155 -16.87 25.60 15.95
CA ALA A 155 -17.88 26.35 16.68
C ALA A 155 -18.28 25.68 18.02
N ALA A 156 -18.14 24.37 18.13
CA ALA A 156 -18.32 23.64 19.38
C ALA A 156 -17.16 23.83 20.38
N GLY A 157 -16.08 24.54 20.02
CA GLY A 157 -14.96 24.89 20.90
C GLY A 157 -13.79 23.91 20.87
N ALA A 158 -13.63 23.12 19.82
CA ALA A 158 -12.51 22.18 19.67
C ALA A 158 -11.14 22.86 19.73
N ASP A 159 -10.21 22.32 20.53
CA ASP A 159 -8.78 22.66 20.42
C ASP A 159 -8.17 21.95 19.18
N ILE A 160 -8.68 20.77 18.84
CA ILE A 160 -8.24 19.95 17.70
C ILE A 160 -9.49 19.39 17.01
N VAL A 161 -9.56 19.57 15.71
CA VAL A 161 -10.62 19.00 14.87
C VAL A 161 -10.28 17.56 14.52
N LYS A 162 -11.24 16.63 14.62
CA LYS A 162 -11.07 15.25 14.15
C LYS A 162 -12.21 14.83 13.24
N VAL A 163 -11.87 14.48 12.00
CA VAL A 163 -12.81 13.93 11.03
C VAL A 163 -12.24 12.63 10.45
N ALA A 164 -12.99 11.54 10.64
CA ALA A 164 -12.67 10.24 10.08
C ALA A 164 -13.83 9.80 9.16
N THR A 165 -13.54 9.57 7.89
CA THR A 165 -14.51 9.14 6.88
C THR A 165 -14.13 7.78 6.31
N THR A 166 -14.92 7.20 5.41
CA THR A 166 -14.63 5.91 4.78
C THR A 166 -14.39 6.09 3.29
N ALA A 167 -13.31 5.51 2.77
CA ALA A 167 -13.02 5.54 1.34
C ALA A 167 -13.90 4.55 0.57
N ILE A 168 -14.69 5.05 -0.35
CA ILE A 168 -15.36 4.28 -1.39
C ILE A 168 -14.43 4.18 -2.61
N ASP A 169 -13.72 5.26 -2.92
CA ASP A 169 -12.71 5.35 -3.96
C ASP A 169 -11.42 5.95 -3.37
N ILE A 170 -10.26 5.64 -3.97
CA ILE A 170 -8.97 6.17 -3.50
C ILE A 170 -8.89 7.70 -3.64
N THR A 171 -9.67 8.29 -4.55
CA THR A 171 -9.75 9.75 -4.75
C THR A 171 -10.37 10.48 -3.56
N ASP A 172 -11.07 9.79 -2.67
CA ASP A 172 -11.64 10.36 -1.45
C ASP A 172 -10.57 10.96 -0.53
N ASN A 173 -9.35 10.43 -0.54
CA ASN A 173 -8.24 11.00 0.23
C ASN A 173 -7.91 12.43 -0.21
N ALA A 174 -8.08 12.77 -1.50
CA ALA A 174 -7.79 14.10 -2.00
C ALA A 174 -8.69 15.16 -1.37
N ARG A 175 -9.96 14.83 -1.08
CA ARG A 175 -10.90 15.71 -0.37
C ARG A 175 -10.41 16.01 1.04
N MET A 176 -9.96 14.98 1.76
CA MET A 176 -9.42 15.13 3.11
C MET A 176 -8.13 15.96 3.12
N PHE A 177 -7.22 15.71 2.19
CA PHE A 177 -5.98 16.49 2.06
C PHE A 177 -6.28 17.96 1.78
N HIS A 178 -7.26 18.25 0.92
CA HIS A 178 -7.69 19.61 0.65
C HIS A 178 -8.14 20.35 1.92
N ILE A 179 -8.91 19.69 2.78
CA ILE A 179 -9.38 20.28 4.04
C ILE A 179 -8.21 20.53 5.00
N ILE A 180 -7.33 19.52 5.20
CA ILE A 180 -6.21 19.63 6.16
C ILE A 180 -5.30 20.81 5.80
N VAL A 181 -4.92 20.95 4.52
CA VAL A 181 -3.99 21.99 4.06
C VAL A 181 -4.57 23.40 4.24
N ASN A 182 -5.88 23.55 4.11
CA ASN A 182 -6.54 24.87 4.19
C ASN A 182 -7.02 25.25 5.60
N LEU A 183 -6.89 24.36 6.58
CA LEU A 183 -7.35 24.60 7.94
C LEU A 183 -6.28 25.30 8.79
N GLN A 184 -6.69 26.30 9.57
CA GLN A 184 -5.78 27.10 10.44
C GLN A 184 -5.61 26.52 11.85
N VAL A 185 -6.44 25.53 12.24
CA VAL A 185 -6.36 24.84 13.53
C VAL A 185 -5.84 23.41 13.36
N PRO A 186 -5.23 22.82 14.41
CA PRO A 186 -4.76 21.45 14.33
C PRO A 186 -5.90 20.50 13.96
N MET A 187 -5.64 19.62 12.99
CA MET A 187 -6.64 18.67 12.50
C MET A 187 -6.11 17.25 12.41
N ILE A 188 -6.95 16.31 12.80
CA ILE A 188 -6.82 14.88 12.54
C ILE A 188 -7.81 14.56 11.42
N GLY A 189 -7.31 14.38 10.20
CA GLY A 189 -8.12 14.05 9.04
C GLY A 189 -7.73 12.68 8.48
N LEU A 190 -8.63 11.71 8.54
CA LEU A 190 -8.37 10.33 8.15
C LEU A 190 -9.49 9.79 7.27
N VAL A 191 -9.11 8.96 6.30
CA VAL A 191 -10.05 8.18 5.49
C VAL A 191 -9.80 6.71 5.78
N MET A 192 -10.83 6.00 6.22
CA MET A 192 -10.76 4.60 6.64
C MET A 192 -10.82 3.64 5.44
N GLY A 193 -10.41 2.39 5.67
CA GLY A 193 -10.37 1.34 4.66
C GLY A 193 -9.03 1.26 3.93
N GLU A 194 -8.85 0.21 3.12
CA GLU A 194 -7.60 -0.03 2.38
C GLU A 194 -7.32 1.11 1.38
N ARG A 195 -8.36 1.64 0.71
CA ARG A 195 -8.25 2.80 -0.18
C ARG A 195 -7.86 4.09 0.53
N GLY A 196 -8.07 4.14 1.86
CA GLY A 196 -7.77 5.30 2.71
C GLY A 196 -6.35 5.31 3.29
N LEU A 197 -5.53 4.28 3.07
CA LEU A 197 -4.17 4.18 3.64
C LEU A 197 -3.33 5.44 3.36
N MET A 198 -3.47 6.04 2.18
CA MET A 198 -2.77 7.28 1.83
C MET A 198 -2.98 8.38 2.85
N SER A 199 -4.19 8.57 3.37
CA SER A 199 -4.49 9.64 4.34
C SER A 199 -3.74 9.44 5.66
N ARG A 200 -3.50 8.20 6.04
CA ARG A 200 -2.80 7.86 7.29
C ARG A 200 -1.30 8.07 7.18
N VAL A 201 -0.71 7.67 6.06
CA VAL A 201 0.73 7.79 5.82
C VAL A 201 1.11 9.21 5.41
N LEU A 202 0.35 9.83 4.51
CA LEU A 202 0.61 11.19 4.03
C LEU A 202 0.05 12.30 4.96
N ALA A 203 -0.50 11.95 6.13
CA ALA A 203 -0.89 12.95 7.14
C ALA A 203 0.25 13.94 7.42
N ALA A 204 1.48 13.44 7.53
CA ALA A 204 2.67 14.26 7.76
C ALA A 204 2.98 15.23 6.61
N LYS A 205 2.79 14.81 5.35
CA LYS A 205 2.96 15.66 4.18
C LYS A 205 2.02 16.87 4.18
N TYR A 206 0.80 16.66 4.63
CA TYR A 206 -0.26 17.67 4.59
C TYR A 206 -0.46 18.41 5.91
N GLY A 207 0.38 18.15 6.93
CA GLY A 207 0.34 18.85 8.22
C GLY A 207 -0.74 18.35 9.17
N GLY A 208 -1.17 17.11 9.03
CA GLY A 208 -2.09 16.47 9.97
C GLY A 208 -1.51 16.40 11.39
N PHE A 209 -2.34 16.65 12.41
CA PHE A 209 -1.90 16.70 13.80
C PHE A 209 -1.36 15.35 14.29
N LEU A 210 -2.08 14.26 14.01
CA LEU A 210 -1.63 12.90 14.30
C LEU A 210 -2.21 11.89 13.30
N THR A 211 -1.61 10.71 13.28
CA THR A 211 -2.13 9.51 12.63
C THR A 211 -2.14 8.35 13.60
N PHE A 212 -2.95 7.30 13.31
CA PHE A 212 -3.09 6.15 14.19
C PHE A 212 -2.33 4.95 13.64
N GLY A 213 -1.57 4.29 14.54
CA GLY A 213 -0.91 3.01 14.28
C GLY A 213 -1.29 1.97 15.32
N SER A 214 -1.70 0.77 14.90
CA SER A 214 -1.99 -0.33 15.82
C SER A 214 -0.71 -0.90 16.45
N ILE A 215 -0.82 -1.46 17.64
CA ILE A 215 0.30 -2.12 18.33
C ILE A 215 0.64 -3.46 17.64
N GLU A 216 -0.39 -4.15 17.17
CA GLU A 216 -0.30 -5.46 16.53
C GLU A 216 -1.09 -5.47 15.20
N ALA A 217 -0.59 -6.25 14.24
CA ALA A 217 -1.27 -6.44 12.97
C ALA A 217 -2.62 -7.15 13.18
N GLY A 218 -3.67 -6.62 12.54
CA GLY A 218 -5.02 -7.18 12.63
C GLY A 218 -5.83 -6.75 13.86
N VAL A 219 -5.20 -6.17 14.88
CA VAL A 219 -5.89 -5.60 16.06
C VAL A 219 -5.99 -4.08 15.85
N VAL A 220 -7.02 -3.65 15.17
CA VAL A 220 -7.18 -2.26 14.72
C VAL A 220 -8.39 -1.59 15.36
N SER A 221 -8.29 -0.29 15.64
CA SER A 221 -9.42 0.53 16.12
C SER A 221 -10.31 1.04 14.98
N ALA A 222 -9.81 0.99 13.75
CA ALA A 222 -10.54 1.40 12.55
C ALA A 222 -10.00 0.67 11.30
N PRO A 223 -10.82 0.44 10.27
CA PRO A 223 -10.40 -0.24 9.04
C PRO A 223 -9.20 0.43 8.34
N GLY A 224 -8.30 -0.38 7.78
CA GLY A 224 -7.14 0.09 7.00
C GLY A 224 -6.02 0.74 7.83
N GLN A 225 -6.02 0.54 9.15
CA GLN A 225 -5.00 1.09 10.04
C GLN A 225 -3.70 0.28 9.93
N PRO A 226 -2.55 0.92 9.58
CA PRO A 226 -1.24 0.28 9.64
C PRO A 226 -0.78 0.10 11.09
N THR A 227 0.26 -0.69 11.31
CA THR A 227 0.91 -0.77 12.62
C THR A 227 1.79 0.46 12.89
N VAL A 228 2.10 0.75 14.17
CA VAL A 228 3.12 1.75 14.54
C VAL A 228 4.44 1.43 13.87
N LYS A 229 4.80 0.14 13.82
CA LYS A 229 6.01 -0.35 13.17
C LYS A 229 6.02 -0.04 11.66
N ASP A 230 4.90 -0.29 10.94
CA ASP A 230 4.81 0.04 9.51
C ASP A 230 4.96 1.54 9.26
N LEU A 231 4.33 2.38 10.08
CA LEU A 231 4.47 3.83 9.96
C LEU A 231 5.92 4.28 10.12
N LEU A 232 6.66 3.70 11.06
CA LEU A 232 8.05 4.09 11.37
C LEU A 232 9.08 3.44 10.47
N GLU A 233 8.98 2.13 10.24
CA GLU A 233 10.04 1.36 9.56
C GLU A 233 9.81 1.19 8.07
N LEU A 234 8.53 1.01 7.65
CA LEU A 234 8.18 0.84 6.24
C LEU A 234 8.00 2.19 5.54
N TYR A 235 7.22 3.09 6.14
CA TYR A 235 6.89 4.38 5.53
C TYR A 235 7.77 5.53 6.01
N ASN A 236 8.65 5.33 7.00
CA ASN A 236 9.54 6.35 7.56
C ASN A 236 8.80 7.66 7.90
N LEU A 237 7.62 7.57 8.52
CA LEU A 237 6.68 8.68 8.71
C LEU A 237 7.34 9.93 9.29
N ARG A 238 8.31 9.79 10.20
CA ARG A 238 9.00 10.92 10.84
C ARG A 238 9.90 11.72 9.90
N GLU A 239 10.27 11.11 8.75
CA GLU A 239 11.13 11.72 7.73
C GLU A 239 10.32 12.36 6.60
N ILE A 240 8.98 12.24 6.60
CA ILE A 240 8.11 12.80 5.55
C ILE A 240 8.07 14.32 5.68
N GLU A 241 8.46 15.00 4.60
CA GLU A 241 8.38 16.45 4.43
C GLU A 241 7.20 16.85 3.54
N ALA A 242 6.83 18.14 3.55
CA ALA A 242 5.72 18.63 2.74
C ALA A 242 5.93 18.48 1.22
N ASP A 243 7.19 18.50 0.77
CA ASP A 243 7.60 18.39 -0.63
C ASP A 243 7.97 16.95 -1.07
N ILE A 244 7.82 15.95 -0.16
CA ILE A 244 8.13 14.55 -0.47
C ILE A 244 7.46 14.09 -1.77
N LYS A 245 8.20 13.38 -2.61
CA LYS A 245 7.67 12.82 -3.86
C LYS A 245 6.94 11.50 -3.60
N VAL A 246 5.69 11.45 -4.01
CA VAL A 246 4.82 10.30 -3.82
C VAL A 246 4.93 9.38 -5.04
N HIS A 247 5.29 8.14 -4.77
CA HIS A 247 5.33 7.05 -5.74
C HIS A 247 4.42 5.93 -5.24
N GLY A 248 4.09 4.99 -6.12
CA GLY A 248 3.32 3.85 -5.66
C GLY A 248 3.11 2.78 -6.71
N VAL A 249 2.54 1.66 -6.29
CA VAL A 249 2.07 0.61 -7.19
C VAL A 249 0.56 0.65 -7.31
N ILE A 250 0.08 0.84 -8.53
CA ILE A 250 -1.33 0.87 -8.90
C ILE A 250 -1.80 -0.54 -9.27
N GLY A 251 -2.80 -1.05 -8.57
CA GLY A 251 -3.37 -2.37 -8.80
C GLY A 251 -4.69 -2.59 -8.07
N ASN A 252 -5.35 -3.73 -8.35
CA ASN A 252 -6.55 -4.17 -7.65
C ASN A 252 -6.72 -5.71 -7.81
N PRO A 253 -6.51 -6.50 -6.74
CA PRO A 253 -6.06 -6.14 -5.38
C PRO A 253 -4.58 -5.74 -5.32
N ILE A 254 -4.14 -5.06 -4.24
CA ILE A 254 -2.76 -4.57 -4.12
C ILE A 254 -2.09 -4.81 -2.76
N GLY A 255 -2.86 -5.07 -1.71
CA GLY A 255 -2.39 -5.16 -0.33
C GLY A 255 -1.27 -6.20 -0.07
N HIS A 256 -1.06 -7.14 -1.00
CA HIS A 256 -0.01 -8.17 -0.92
C HIS A 256 1.32 -7.75 -1.59
N SER A 257 1.39 -6.56 -2.19
CA SER A 257 2.57 -6.11 -2.93
C SER A 257 3.76 -5.88 -1.99
N LYS A 258 4.92 -6.41 -2.38
CA LYS A 258 6.19 -6.20 -1.67
C LYS A 258 6.94 -4.95 -2.13
N SER A 259 6.44 -4.27 -3.17
CA SER A 259 7.06 -3.06 -3.73
C SER A 259 7.29 -1.95 -2.70
N PRO A 260 6.37 -1.65 -1.76
CA PRO A 260 6.62 -0.62 -0.75
C PRO A 260 7.85 -0.91 0.10
N HIS A 261 8.09 -2.16 0.49
CA HIS A 261 9.29 -2.55 1.25
C HIS A 261 10.58 -2.30 0.48
N LEU A 262 10.58 -2.64 -0.82
CA LEU A 262 11.75 -2.45 -1.69
C LEU A 262 12.06 -0.98 -1.91
N TYR A 263 11.06 -0.21 -2.37
CA TYR A 263 11.31 1.16 -2.79
C TYR A 263 11.53 2.11 -1.62
N ASN A 264 10.81 1.97 -0.50
CA ASN A 264 11.04 2.83 0.65
C ASN A 264 12.42 2.58 1.28
N ALA A 265 12.87 1.33 1.37
CA ALA A 265 14.23 1.03 1.81
C ALA A 265 15.29 1.57 0.82
N ALA A 266 15.05 1.44 -0.48
CA ALA A 266 15.95 1.94 -1.52
C ALA A 266 16.01 3.47 -1.54
N PHE A 267 14.88 4.18 -1.46
CA PHE A 267 14.83 5.64 -1.39
C PHE A 267 15.62 6.15 -0.19
N LYS A 268 15.38 5.56 1.00
CA LYS A 268 16.09 5.92 2.22
C LYS A 268 17.60 5.70 2.08
N SER A 269 18.03 4.60 1.48
CA SER A 269 19.45 4.25 1.37
C SER A 269 20.27 5.21 0.51
N VAL A 270 19.62 5.88 -0.45
CA VAL A 270 20.27 6.86 -1.35
C VAL A 270 19.93 8.31 -0.99
N GLY A 271 19.19 8.54 0.09
CA GLY A 271 18.76 9.87 0.51
C GLY A 271 17.76 10.56 -0.44
N PHE A 272 17.00 9.77 -1.20
CA PHE A 272 15.97 10.30 -2.09
C PHE A 272 14.72 10.70 -1.28
N ASN A 273 14.26 11.95 -1.42
CA ASN A 273 13.06 12.45 -0.75
C ASN A 273 11.79 11.92 -1.43
N GLY A 274 11.49 10.66 -1.21
CA GLY A 274 10.37 9.95 -1.81
C GLY A 274 9.74 8.94 -0.88
N ILE A 275 8.45 8.68 -1.11
CA ILE A 275 7.68 7.64 -0.45
C ILE A 275 6.97 6.77 -1.48
N TYR A 276 6.88 5.48 -1.21
CA TYR A 276 6.24 4.51 -2.07
C TYR A 276 5.10 3.79 -1.37
N LEU A 277 3.89 3.83 -1.98
CA LEU A 277 2.64 3.36 -1.38
C LEU A 277 1.98 2.26 -2.23
N PRO A 278 1.27 1.30 -1.60
CA PRO A 278 0.31 0.48 -2.31
C PRO A 278 -0.94 1.31 -2.59
N LEU A 279 -1.40 1.36 -3.83
CA LEU A 279 -2.52 2.17 -4.29
C LEU A 279 -3.62 1.28 -4.85
N LEU A 280 -4.67 1.06 -4.05
CA LEU A 280 -5.85 0.31 -4.46
C LEU A 280 -6.74 1.19 -5.33
N VAL A 281 -6.56 1.08 -6.63
CA VAL A 281 -7.21 1.93 -7.64
C VAL A 281 -8.29 1.15 -8.38
N ASP A 282 -9.47 1.73 -8.52
CA ASP A 282 -10.55 1.17 -9.33
C ASP A 282 -10.54 1.76 -10.76
N SER A 283 -10.30 3.06 -10.89
CA SER A 283 -10.16 3.77 -12.17
C SER A 283 -8.86 4.55 -12.24
N VAL A 284 -7.97 4.15 -13.15
CA VAL A 284 -6.69 4.84 -13.36
C VAL A 284 -6.90 6.30 -13.77
N ALA A 285 -7.84 6.56 -14.67
CA ALA A 285 -8.13 7.92 -15.16
C ALA A 285 -8.57 8.85 -14.03
N ASN A 286 -9.46 8.38 -13.14
CA ASN A 286 -9.93 9.15 -11.99
C ASN A 286 -8.77 9.42 -11.01
N TYR A 287 -7.94 8.41 -10.74
CA TYR A 287 -6.78 8.53 -9.86
C TYR A 287 -5.80 9.59 -10.39
N ILE A 288 -5.40 9.50 -11.66
CA ILE A 288 -4.45 10.43 -12.28
C ILE A 288 -5.01 11.87 -12.30
N SER A 289 -6.31 12.03 -12.54
CA SER A 289 -6.97 13.33 -12.50
C SER A 289 -6.99 13.94 -11.10
N ALA A 290 -7.30 13.15 -10.08
CA ALA A 290 -7.38 13.63 -8.69
C ALA A 290 -5.99 13.98 -8.10
N TYR A 291 -4.94 13.25 -8.51
CA TYR A 291 -3.56 13.42 -8.03
C TYR A 291 -2.65 14.00 -9.11
N SER A 292 -3.02 15.17 -9.64
CA SER A 292 -2.29 15.86 -10.73
C SER A 292 -1.10 16.69 -10.26
N SER A 293 -0.93 16.90 -8.95
CA SER A 293 0.21 17.64 -8.40
C SER A 293 1.55 17.02 -8.82
N PRO A 294 2.59 17.85 -9.10
CA PRO A 294 3.95 17.40 -9.42
C PRO A 294 4.60 16.51 -8.34
N ASP A 295 4.07 16.53 -7.13
CA ASP A 295 4.55 15.66 -6.05
C ASP A 295 4.17 14.19 -6.25
N PHE A 296 3.08 13.91 -6.98
CA PHE A 296 2.71 12.56 -7.38
C PHE A 296 3.51 12.16 -8.61
N ALA A 297 4.75 11.67 -8.40
CA ALA A 297 5.83 11.70 -9.36
C ALA A 297 5.98 10.42 -10.22
N GLY A 298 5.53 9.26 -9.74
CA GLY A 298 5.70 8.05 -10.53
C GLY A 298 4.97 6.82 -9.98
N TYR A 299 4.66 5.87 -10.87
CA TYR A 299 3.87 4.70 -10.52
C TYR A 299 4.36 3.44 -11.22
N SER A 300 4.37 2.33 -10.48
CA SER A 300 4.38 1.00 -11.05
C SER A 300 2.95 0.54 -11.33
N TYR A 301 2.75 -0.25 -12.36
CA TYR A 301 1.45 -0.80 -12.72
C TYR A 301 1.43 -2.31 -12.62
N THR A 302 0.38 -2.85 -11.98
CA THR A 302 0.11 -4.28 -11.96
C THR A 302 -1.34 -4.57 -12.37
N ILE A 303 -1.77 -5.81 -12.24
CA ILE A 303 -3.13 -6.25 -12.60
C ILE A 303 -4.19 -5.39 -11.89
N PRO A 304 -5.26 -4.97 -12.61
CA PRO A 304 -5.55 -5.17 -14.04
C PRO A 304 -5.13 -3.98 -14.92
N HIS A 305 -4.39 -3.00 -14.42
CA HIS A 305 -4.32 -1.62 -14.89
C HIS A 305 -3.22 -1.29 -15.91
N LYS A 306 -2.43 -2.28 -16.37
CA LYS A 306 -1.30 -2.02 -17.30
C LYS A 306 -1.72 -1.45 -18.65
N GLU A 307 -2.89 -1.84 -19.16
CA GLU A 307 -3.44 -1.34 -20.41
C GLU A 307 -4.15 0.02 -20.22
N ASP A 308 -4.85 0.20 -19.11
CA ASP A 308 -5.52 1.46 -18.81
C ASP A 308 -4.53 2.56 -18.44
N GLY A 309 -3.42 2.22 -17.77
CA GLY A 309 -2.32 3.13 -17.52
C GLY A 309 -1.72 3.70 -18.81
N LEU A 310 -1.56 2.86 -19.83
CA LEU A 310 -1.06 3.30 -21.15
C LEU A 310 -1.96 4.38 -21.77
N LYS A 311 -3.27 4.26 -21.64
CA LYS A 311 -4.24 5.24 -22.16
C LYS A 311 -4.19 6.59 -21.44
N CYS A 312 -3.67 6.63 -20.22
CA CYS A 312 -3.55 7.83 -19.40
C CYS A 312 -2.21 8.57 -19.60
N CYS A 313 -1.28 8.04 -20.40
CA CYS A 313 -0.02 8.69 -20.68
C CYS A 313 -0.16 9.76 -21.76
N ASP A 314 0.52 10.89 -21.57
CA ASP A 314 0.70 11.92 -22.60
C ASP A 314 1.70 11.48 -23.66
N GLU A 315 2.76 10.79 -23.23
CA GLU A 315 3.80 10.23 -24.08
C GLU A 315 4.06 8.77 -23.70
N VAL A 316 4.22 7.91 -24.69
CA VAL A 316 4.47 6.48 -24.48
C VAL A 316 5.75 6.08 -25.20
N ASP A 317 6.64 5.43 -24.47
CA ASP A 317 7.85 4.83 -25.04
C ASP A 317 7.47 3.91 -26.22
N PRO A 318 8.21 3.95 -27.36
CA PRO A 318 7.88 3.16 -28.55
C PRO A 318 7.69 1.67 -28.27
N ILE A 319 8.51 1.08 -27.40
CA ILE A 319 8.40 -0.33 -27.01
C ILE A 319 7.12 -0.60 -26.22
N ALA A 320 6.80 0.24 -25.24
CA ALA A 320 5.57 0.13 -24.48
C ALA A 320 4.33 0.27 -25.37
N LYS A 321 4.39 1.14 -26.38
CA LYS A 321 3.34 1.32 -27.38
C LYS A 321 3.17 0.06 -28.25
N GLU A 322 4.27 -0.54 -28.69
CA GLU A 322 4.25 -1.78 -29.47
C GLU A 322 3.69 -2.95 -28.65
N ILE A 323 4.09 -3.07 -27.37
CA ILE A 323 3.55 -4.04 -26.42
C ILE A 323 2.05 -3.80 -26.17
N GLY A 324 1.63 -2.53 -26.10
CA GLY A 324 0.26 -2.14 -25.79
C GLY A 324 -0.08 -2.22 -24.30
N ALA A 325 0.92 -2.07 -23.42
CA ALA A 325 0.78 -2.00 -21.97
C ALA A 325 2.00 -1.32 -21.33
N ILE A 326 1.79 -0.63 -20.22
CA ILE A 326 2.88 -0.09 -19.40
C ILE A 326 3.04 -0.88 -18.10
N SER A 327 4.22 -0.84 -17.52
CA SER A 327 4.50 -1.30 -16.18
C SER A 327 5.04 -0.19 -15.28
N CYS A 328 5.38 0.95 -15.85
CA CYS A 328 5.93 2.12 -15.18
C CYS A 328 5.41 3.41 -15.83
N MET A 329 5.03 4.38 -15.02
CA MET A 329 4.66 5.73 -15.45
C MET A 329 5.43 6.74 -14.61
N ILE A 330 5.89 7.80 -15.24
CA ILE A 330 6.61 8.89 -14.57
C ILE A 330 5.94 10.19 -14.95
N ARG A 331 5.77 11.08 -13.98
CA ARG A 331 5.43 12.47 -14.23
C ARG A 331 6.71 13.26 -14.45
N ARG A 332 6.91 13.75 -15.66
CA ARG A 332 8.11 14.49 -16.03
C ARG A 332 8.22 15.79 -15.25
N PRO A 333 9.37 16.04 -14.58
CA PRO A 333 9.62 17.34 -13.96
C PRO A 333 9.61 18.45 -15.00
N GLY A 334 8.99 19.59 -14.65
CA GLY A 334 8.96 20.78 -15.49
C GLY A 334 7.64 20.99 -16.23
N ASP A 335 7.18 20.08 -17.07
CA ASP A 335 5.91 20.21 -17.79
C ASP A 335 4.76 19.34 -17.24
N GLY A 336 5.08 18.40 -16.34
CA GLY A 336 4.10 17.53 -15.68
C GLY A 336 3.52 16.44 -16.56
N LYS A 337 4.01 16.25 -17.79
CA LYS A 337 3.53 15.21 -18.69
C LYS A 337 3.80 13.81 -18.15
N LEU A 338 2.86 12.91 -18.41
CA LEU A 338 2.93 11.51 -18.00
C LEU A 338 3.58 10.68 -19.09
N GLU A 339 4.72 10.08 -18.77
CA GLU A 339 5.47 9.20 -19.64
C GLU A 339 5.30 7.75 -19.25
N GLY A 340 4.87 6.90 -20.19
CA GLY A 340 4.64 5.48 -19.95
C GLY A 340 5.74 4.59 -20.54
N TYR A 341 6.18 3.61 -19.74
CA TYR A 341 7.22 2.65 -20.09
C TYR A 341 6.78 1.22 -19.78
N ASN A 342 7.34 0.25 -20.51
CA ASN A 342 7.24 -1.15 -20.13
C ASN A 342 8.64 -1.71 -19.83
N VAL A 343 8.86 -2.16 -18.61
CA VAL A 343 10.14 -2.74 -18.16
C VAL A 343 10.01 -4.22 -17.78
N ASP A 344 8.80 -4.78 -17.84
CA ASP A 344 8.53 -6.18 -17.47
C ASP A 344 9.30 -7.15 -18.35
N TYR A 345 9.31 -6.89 -19.67
CA TYR A 345 9.96 -7.78 -20.61
C TYR A 345 11.47 -7.86 -20.37
N LEU A 346 12.12 -6.75 -19.99
CA LEU A 346 13.56 -6.71 -19.69
C LEU A 346 13.90 -7.63 -18.53
N GLY A 347 13.12 -7.54 -17.43
CA GLY A 347 13.36 -8.33 -16.23
C GLY A 347 13.17 -9.84 -16.45
N ALA A 348 12.08 -10.21 -17.11
CA ALA A 348 11.76 -11.61 -17.35
C ALA A 348 12.71 -12.26 -18.37
N ILE A 349 12.95 -11.59 -19.49
CA ILE A 349 13.81 -12.13 -20.55
C ILE A 349 15.25 -12.27 -20.06
N ALA A 350 15.79 -11.29 -19.31
CA ALA A 350 17.12 -11.39 -18.72
C ALA A 350 17.27 -12.62 -17.80
N ALA A 351 16.28 -12.86 -16.93
CA ALA A 351 16.28 -14.02 -16.03
C ALA A 351 16.22 -15.36 -16.79
N ILE A 352 15.41 -15.43 -17.85
CA ILE A 352 15.30 -16.63 -18.69
C ILE A 352 16.59 -16.87 -19.49
N GLU A 353 17.18 -15.84 -20.09
CA GLU A 353 18.44 -15.92 -20.83
C GLU A 353 19.59 -16.37 -19.90
N GLU A 354 19.68 -15.83 -18.69
CA GLU A 354 20.69 -16.23 -17.69
C GLU A 354 20.56 -17.72 -17.35
N ALA A 355 19.34 -18.20 -17.09
CA ALA A 355 19.09 -19.61 -16.79
C ALA A 355 19.40 -20.54 -17.96
N LEU A 356 19.20 -20.11 -19.21
CA LEU A 356 19.56 -20.86 -20.42
C LEU A 356 21.05 -20.78 -20.74
N GLY A 357 21.66 -19.62 -20.51
CA GLY A 357 23.09 -19.37 -20.81
C GLY A 357 24.05 -20.13 -19.91
N ALA A 358 23.70 -20.34 -18.67
CA ALA A 358 24.44 -21.18 -17.71
C ALA A 358 24.61 -22.64 -18.17
N SER A 359 23.79 -23.08 -19.12
CA SER A 359 23.74 -24.46 -19.60
C SER A 359 24.55 -24.76 -20.87
N ASN A 360 25.01 -23.77 -21.71
CA ASN A 360 25.35 -24.06 -23.08
C ASN A 360 26.66 -23.46 -23.68
N GLY A 361 27.47 -22.68 -22.97
CA GLY A 361 28.75 -22.17 -23.51
C GLY A 361 28.66 -21.43 -24.86
N ALA A 362 27.49 -20.85 -25.20
CA ALA A 362 27.24 -20.21 -26.48
C ALA A 362 27.94 -18.84 -26.59
N PRO A 363 28.31 -18.37 -27.80
CA PRO A 363 28.92 -17.06 -28.00
C PRO A 363 27.99 -15.94 -27.52
N ALA A 364 28.51 -14.94 -26.81
CA ALA A 364 27.77 -13.81 -26.22
C ALA A 364 26.98 -12.93 -27.21
N SER A 365 27.08 -13.20 -28.51
CA SER A 365 26.46 -12.41 -29.59
C SER A 365 25.05 -12.86 -30.02
N VAL A 366 24.61 -14.06 -29.64
CA VAL A 366 23.29 -14.60 -30.03
C VAL A 366 22.50 -14.98 -28.79
N SER A 367 21.25 -14.51 -28.73
CA SER A 367 20.35 -14.85 -27.61
C SER A 367 20.12 -16.36 -27.52
N PRO A 368 20.19 -16.98 -26.33
CA PRO A 368 19.86 -18.39 -26.15
C PRO A 368 18.40 -18.71 -26.46
N LEU A 369 17.55 -17.70 -26.64
CA LEU A 369 16.15 -17.83 -27.07
C LEU A 369 15.99 -17.98 -28.58
N ALA A 370 17.01 -17.60 -29.38
CA ALA A 370 16.91 -17.60 -30.83
C ALA A 370 16.55 -19.00 -31.39
N GLY A 371 15.49 -19.04 -32.21
CA GLY A 371 14.96 -20.27 -32.80
C GLY A 371 14.18 -21.20 -31.87
N LYS A 372 14.19 -20.99 -30.56
CA LYS A 372 13.41 -21.82 -29.60
C LYS A 372 11.93 -21.51 -29.67
N LEU A 373 11.11 -22.52 -29.37
CA LEU A 373 9.67 -22.35 -29.22
C LEU A 373 9.36 -21.86 -27.83
N PHE A 374 8.82 -20.64 -27.76
CA PHE A 374 8.50 -19.93 -26.52
C PHE A 374 6.98 -19.85 -26.36
N VAL A 375 6.46 -20.57 -25.39
CA VAL A 375 5.02 -20.66 -25.10
C VAL A 375 4.66 -19.70 -23.97
N VAL A 376 3.80 -18.73 -24.25
CA VAL A 376 3.28 -17.78 -23.26
C VAL A 376 1.85 -18.17 -22.87
N MET A 377 1.62 -18.50 -21.62
CA MET A 377 0.30 -18.66 -21.06
C MET A 377 -0.18 -17.31 -20.51
N GLY A 378 -1.27 -16.78 -21.08
CA GLY A 378 -1.82 -15.48 -20.76
C GLY A 378 -1.57 -14.43 -21.84
N ALA A 379 -2.56 -13.58 -22.09
CA ALA A 379 -2.50 -12.49 -23.07
C ALA A 379 -2.86 -11.13 -22.42
N GLY A 380 -2.60 -10.97 -21.12
CA GLY A 380 -2.65 -9.71 -20.39
C GLY A 380 -1.34 -8.92 -20.51
N GLY A 381 -1.19 -7.85 -19.72
CA GLY A 381 -0.02 -6.96 -19.79
C GLY A 381 1.33 -7.67 -19.71
N ALA A 382 1.50 -8.59 -18.75
CA ALA A 382 2.73 -9.39 -18.62
C ALA A 382 2.93 -10.34 -19.82
N GLY A 383 1.85 -11.00 -20.29
CA GLY A 383 1.91 -11.88 -21.45
C GLY A 383 2.31 -11.15 -22.73
N LYS A 384 1.80 -9.94 -22.93
CA LYS A 384 2.18 -9.07 -24.05
C LYS A 384 3.68 -8.72 -23.97
N ALA A 385 4.17 -8.34 -22.78
CA ALA A 385 5.57 -8.00 -22.57
C ALA A 385 6.52 -9.18 -22.86
N LEU A 386 6.19 -10.38 -22.35
CA LEU A 386 7.01 -11.57 -22.55
C LEU A 386 6.99 -12.05 -24.01
N ALA A 387 5.81 -12.07 -24.65
CA ALA A 387 5.69 -12.42 -26.06
C ALA A 387 6.52 -11.49 -26.95
N TYR A 388 6.45 -10.19 -26.70
CA TYR A 388 7.27 -9.19 -27.37
C TYR A 388 8.77 -9.42 -27.14
N GLY A 389 9.18 -9.56 -25.87
CA GLY A 389 10.58 -9.76 -25.51
C GLY A 389 11.18 -11.03 -26.14
N ALA A 390 10.46 -12.15 -26.10
CA ALA A 390 10.87 -13.40 -26.71
C ALA A 390 10.99 -13.27 -28.24
N HIS A 391 10.01 -12.63 -28.88
CA HIS A 391 10.07 -12.35 -30.33
C HIS A 391 11.29 -11.50 -30.72
N LYS A 392 11.58 -10.43 -30.00
CA LYS A 392 12.75 -9.56 -30.23
C LYS A 392 14.08 -10.29 -30.06
N LYS A 393 14.10 -11.36 -29.28
CA LYS A 393 15.27 -12.26 -29.11
C LYS A 393 15.32 -13.40 -30.12
N GLY A 394 14.43 -13.41 -31.11
CA GLY A 394 14.40 -14.39 -32.18
C GLY A 394 13.71 -15.72 -31.83
N ALA A 395 12.95 -15.78 -30.76
CA ALA A 395 12.13 -16.95 -30.43
C ALA A 395 10.91 -17.08 -31.36
N ARG A 396 10.46 -18.31 -31.58
CA ARG A 396 9.16 -18.60 -32.21
C ARG A 396 8.09 -18.60 -31.10
N VAL A 397 7.15 -17.66 -31.14
CA VAL A 397 6.22 -17.43 -30.07
C VAL A 397 4.91 -18.17 -30.29
N VAL A 398 4.44 -18.87 -29.26
CA VAL A 398 3.08 -19.43 -29.17
C VAL A 398 2.36 -18.78 -27.99
N VAL A 399 1.16 -18.27 -28.22
CA VAL A 399 0.33 -17.67 -27.18
C VAL A 399 -0.86 -18.56 -26.86
N ALA A 400 -0.94 -19.03 -25.63
CA ALA A 400 -2.06 -19.82 -25.10
C ALA A 400 -2.89 -18.97 -24.12
N ASN A 401 -4.18 -18.82 -24.37
CA ASN A 401 -5.04 -18.04 -23.49
C ASN A 401 -6.46 -18.62 -23.41
N ARG A 402 -7.10 -18.43 -22.24
CA ARG A 402 -8.51 -18.83 -22.01
C ARG A 402 -9.44 -18.17 -23.03
N THR A 403 -9.28 -16.86 -23.24
CA THR A 403 -10.00 -16.12 -24.28
C THR A 403 -9.17 -16.18 -25.57
N TYR A 404 -9.53 -17.11 -26.47
CA TYR A 404 -8.77 -17.37 -27.70
C TYR A 404 -8.56 -16.13 -28.58
N GLY A 405 -9.56 -15.24 -28.68
CA GLY A 405 -9.44 -13.99 -29.42
C GLY A 405 -8.29 -13.10 -28.96
N LYS A 406 -8.03 -13.04 -27.65
CA LYS A 406 -6.88 -12.31 -27.10
C LYS A 406 -5.54 -12.96 -27.46
N ALA A 407 -5.48 -14.30 -27.44
CA ALA A 407 -4.30 -15.04 -27.90
C ALA A 407 -4.00 -14.75 -29.37
N LYS A 408 -5.03 -14.78 -30.21
CA LYS A 408 -4.95 -14.52 -31.65
C LYS A 408 -4.44 -13.12 -31.97
N ALA A 409 -4.98 -12.12 -31.26
CA ALA A 409 -4.57 -10.73 -31.40
C ALA A 409 -3.08 -10.51 -30.99
N LEU A 410 -2.64 -11.12 -29.89
CA LEU A 410 -1.26 -11.02 -29.43
C LEU A 410 -0.30 -11.80 -30.36
N ALA A 411 -0.63 -13.03 -30.73
CA ALA A 411 0.15 -13.83 -31.64
C ALA A 411 0.36 -13.12 -33.00
N GLY A 412 -0.69 -12.50 -33.53
CA GLY A 412 -0.63 -11.71 -34.77
C GLY A 412 0.37 -10.55 -34.70
N LYS A 413 0.49 -9.88 -33.56
CA LYS A 413 1.44 -8.78 -33.35
C LYS A 413 2.91 -9.23 -33.38
N VAL A 414 3.20 -10.44 -32.91
CA VAL A 414 4.55 -10.98 -32.78
C VAL A 414 4.87 -12.04 -33.86
N GLY A 415 4.04 -12.15 -34.90
CA GLY A 415 4.23 -13.15 -35.95
C GLY A 415 4.21 -14.60 -35.43
N GLY A 416 3.50 -14.86 -34.37
CA GLY A 416 3.43 -16.15 -33.68
C GLY A 416 2.13 -16.93 -33.91
N GLN A 417 1.99 -18.04 -33.22
CA GLN A 417 0.83 -18.93 -33.27
C GLN A 417 -0.05 -18.73 -32.03
N ALA A 418 -1.37 -18.80 -32.19
CA ALA A 418 -2.33 -18.79 -31.08
C ALA A 418 -2.96 -20.17 -30.88
N ILE A 419 -3.11 -20.59 -29.63
CA ILE A 419 -3.83 -21.79 -29.26
C ILE A 419 -4.79 -21.52 -28.10
N PRO A 420 -5.94 -22.22 -28.01
CA PRO A 420 -6.75 -22.21 -26.80
C PRO A 420 -5.98 -22.82 -25.62
N LEU A 421 -6.06 -22.22 -24.43
CA LEU A 421 -5.35 -22.70 -23.25
C LEU A 421 -5.64 -24.19 -22.93
N ALA A 422 -6.89 -24.62 -23.10
CA ALA A 422 -7.30 -26.00 -22.86
C ALA A 422 -6.62 -27.05 -23.79
N LYS A 423 -6.09 -26.60 -24.95
CA LYS A 423 -5.36 -27.46 -25.89
C LYS A 423 -3.86 -27.50 -25.63
N LEU A 424 -3.35 -26.67 -24.71
CA LEU A 424 -1.91 -26.59 -24.43
C LEU A 424 -1.34 -27.89 -23.87
N LYS A 425 -2.12 -28.67 -23.13
CA LYS A 425 -1.71 -29.97 -22.57
C LYS A 425 -1.30 -30.97 -23.66
N ASP A 426 -1.88 -30.88 -24.85
CA ASP A 426 -1.63 -31.77 -25.98
C ASP A 426 -0.70 -31.13 -27.02
N PHE A 427 -0.19 -29.92 -26.76
CA PHE A 427 0.67 -29.17 -27.67
C PHE A 427 2.15 -29.37 -27.33
N HIS A 428 2.77 -30.30 -28.05
CA HIS A 428 4.20 -30.62 -27.91
C HIS A 428 4.83 -30.94 -29.27
N PRO A 429 4.91 -29.95 -30.20
CA PRO A 429 5.42 -30.16 -31.54
C PRO A 429 6.94 -30.46 -31.57
N GLU A 430 7.66 -30.13 -30.51
CA GLU A 430 9.10 -30.37 -30.37
C GLU A 430 9.48 -30.48 -28.87
N GLU A 431 10.66 -31.03 -28.61
CA GLU A 431 11.22 -31.10 -27.26
C GLU A 431 12.05 -29.83 -26.94
N GLY A 432 12.20 -29.53 -25.65
CA GLY A 432 13.06 -28.43 -25.22
C GLY A 432 12.44 -27.05 -25.37
N MET A 433 11.12 -26.97 -25.43
CA MET A 433 10.36 -25.72 -25.45
C MET A 433 10.57 -24.91 -24.16
N ILE A 434 10.25 -23.63 -24.22
CA ILE A 434 10.24 -22.73 -23.06
C ILE A 434 8.79 -22.37 -22.74
N LEU A 435 8.40 -22.45 -21.47
CA LEU A 435 7.07 -22.10 -20.98
C LEU A 435 7.16 -20.87 -20.08
N ALA A 436 6.29 -19.90 -20.30
CA ALA A 436 6.13 -18.73 -19.43
C ALA A 436 4.67 -18.59 -18.96
N ASN A 437 4.43 -18.77 -17.68
CA ASN A 437 3.13 -18.47 -17.07
C ASN A 437 3.04 -16.99 -16.74
N THR A 438 2.06 -16.30 -17.31
CA THR A 438 1.72 -14.91 -17.04
C THR A 438 0.25 -14.76 -16.59
N THR A 439 -0.38 -15.87 -16.24
CA THR A 439 -1.73 -15.90 -15.66
C THR A 439 -1.67 -15.74 -14.14
N SER A 440 -2.82 -15.51 -13.51
CA SER A 440 -2.94 -15.50 -12.05
C SER A 440 -3.21 -16.89 -11.44
N VAL A 441 -3.18 -17.95 -12.22
CA VAL A 441 -3.42 -19.31 -11.73
C VAL A 441 -2.21 -19.80 -10.94
N GLY A 442 -2.42 -20.13 -9.67
CA GLY A 442 -1.35 -20.45 -8.70
C GLY A 442 -1.01 -19.32 -7.74
N MET A 443 -1.68 -18.17 -7.85
CA MET A 443 -1.58 -17.05 -6.91
C MET A 443 -2.64 -17.18 -5.78
N LYS A 444 -2.37 -16.57 -4.62
CA LYS A 444 -3.38 -16.49 -3.55
C LYS A 444 -4.74 -15.96 -4.08
N PRO A 445 -5.89 -16.48 -3.59
CA PRO A 445 -6.00 -17.48 -2.51
C PRO A 445 -5.81 -18.94 -2.95
N ARG A 446 -5.75 -19.25 -4.25
CA ARG A 446 -5.70 -20.61 -4.80
C ARG A 446 -4.29 -21.00 -5.22
N ILE A 447 -3.40 -21.14 -4.26
CA ILE A 447 -1.97 -21.40 -4.49
C ILE A 447 -1.67 -22.82 -5.00
N GLU A 448 -2.62 -23.76 -4.81
CA GLU A 448 -2.47 -25.15 -5.27
C GLU A 448 -2.89 -25.34 -6.75
N ASP A 449 -3.52 -24.32 -7.35
CA ASP A 449 -3.90 -24.40 -8.75
C ASP A 449 -2.67 -24.32 -9.66
N THR A 450 -2.72 -25.05 -10.79
CA THR A 450 -1.71 -24.99 -11.85
C THR A 450 -2.38 -24.76 -13.21
N PRO A 451 -1.82 -23.91 -14.08
CA PRO A 451 -2.42 -23.63 -15.39
C PRO A 451 -2.17 -24.73 -16.42
N LEU A 452 -1.24 -25.65 -16.17
CA LEU A 452 -0.88 -26.75 -17.07
C LEU A 452 -0.64 -28.03 -16.28
N ALA A 453 -1.15 -29.15 -16.78
CA ALA A 453 -0.99 -30.46 -16.14
C ALA A 453 0.49 -30.91 -16.16
N LYS A 454 0.91 -31.57 -15.08
CA LYS A 454 2.29 -32.06 -14.85
C LYS A 454 2.84 -32.88 -16.02
N GLU A 455 2.01 -33.74 -16.60
CA GLU A 455 2.40 -34.63 -17.69
C GLU A 455 2.86 -33.91 -18.95
N ALA A 456 2.38 -32.68 -19.16
CA ALA A 456 2.79 -31.85 -20.29
C ALA A 456 4.14 -31.16 -20.07
N LEU A 457 4.59 -31.00 -18.82
CA LEU A 457 5.79 -30.23 -18.47
C LEU A 457 7.09 -30.90 -18.91
N LYS A 458 7.11 -32.22 -19.12
CA LYS A 458 8.30 -32.98 -19.57
C LYS A 458 8.86 -32.51 -20.92
N HIS A 459 8.06 -31.83 -21.75
CA HIS A 459 8.48 -31.32 -23.06
C HIS A 459 9.14 -29.94 -23.02
N TYR A 460 9.18 -29.33 -21.83
CA TYR A 460 9.76 -28.01 -21.62
C TYR A 460 11.14 -28.08 -20.97
N ALA A 461 12.15 -27.50 -21.61
CA ALA A 461 13.50 -27.40 -21.03
C ALA A 461 13.55 -26.38 -19.89
N LEU A 462 12.71 -25.34 -19.98
CA LEU A 462 12.64 -24.28 -18.99
C LEU A 462 11.19 -23.83 -18.77
N VAL A 463 10.83 -23.62 -17.50
CA VAL A 463 9.52 -23.06 -17.09
C VAL A 463 9.74 -21.83 -16.22
N PHE A 464 9.22 -20.70 -16.67
CA PHE A 464 9.15 -19.45 -15.95
C PHE A 464 7.73 -19.18 -15.43
N ASP A 465 7.62 -18.69 -14.22
CA ASP A 465 6.33 -18.24 -13.66
C ASP A 465 6.44 -16.77 -13.19
N ALA A 466 5.58 -15.90 -13.70
CA ALA A 466 5.55 -14.49 -13.31
C ALA A 466 5.01 -14.28 -11.87
N ILE A 467 4.40 -15.30 -11.28
CA ILE A 467 3.96 -15.27 -9.88
C ILE A 467 5.18 -15.30 -8.97
N TYR A 468 5.26 -14.38 -8.02
CA TYR A 468 6.34 -14.30 -7.03
C TYR A 468 5.87 -14.56 -5.58
N THR A 469 4.56 -14.69 -5.38
CA THR A 469 3.97 -15.07 -4.09
C THR A 469 2.81 -16.08 -4.30
N PRO A 470 3.02 -17.36 -3.99
CA PRO A 470 4.22 -17.97 -3.38
C PRO A 470 5.42 -17.97 -4.34
N LYS A 471 6.65 -18.02 -3.79
CA LYS A 471 7.87 -18.05 -4.61
C LYS A 471 7.95 -19.33 -5.45
N LEU A 472 7.69 -20.50 -4.84
CA LEU A 472 7.61 -21.79 -5.51
C LEU A 472 6.13 -22.12 -5.74
N THR A 473 5.63 -21.84 -6.94
CA THR A 473 4.26 -22.19 -7.34
C THR A 473 4.13 -23.69 -7.62
N THR A 474 2.90 -24.19 -7.63
CA THR A 474 2.63 -25.60 -8.00
C THR A 474 3.18 -25.90 -9.40
N LEU A 475 3.02 -24.96 -10.36
CA LEU A 475 3.60 -25.09 -11.70
C LEU A 475 5.12 -25.29 -11.67
N LEU A 476 5.85 -24.45 -10.93
CA LEU A 476 7.32 -24.53 -10.87
C LEU A 476 7.78 -25.80 -10.16
N ARG A 477 7.11 -26.21 -9.08
CA ARG A 477 7.41 -27.47 -8.37
C ARG A 477 7.26 -28.66 -9.30
N GLU A 478 6.14 -28.76 -10.00
CA GLU A 478 5.88 -29.86 -10.94
C GLU A 478 6.81 -29.83 -12.15
N ALA A 479 7.18 -28.66 -12.64
CA ALA A 479 8.17 -28.51 -13.70
C ALA A 479 9.56 -29.01 -13.28
N GLN A 480 9.98 -28.68 -12.06
CA GLN A 480 11.25 -29.16 -11.50
C GLN A 480 11.24 -30.70 -11.35
N GLU A 481 10.14 -31.28 -10.88
CA GLU A 481 9.96 -32.73 -10.80
C GLU A 481 9.95 -33.40 -12.17
N ALA A 482 9.51 -32.70 -13.23
CA ALA A 482 9.54 -33.17 -14.61
C ALA A 482 10.91 -33.02 -15.28
N GLY A 483 11.90 -32.40 -14.60
CA GLY A 483 13.27 -32.21 -15.11
C GLY A 483 13.52 -30.87 -15.82
N SER A 484 12.56 -29.95 -15.79
CA SER A 484 12.73 -28.61 -16.39
C SER A 484 13.61 -27.72 -15.49
N THR A 485 14.39 -26.84 -16.09
CA THR A 485 14.97 -25.68 -15.39
C THR A 485 13.85 -24.73 -15.00
N ILE A 486 13.83 -24.25 -13.76
CA ILE A 486 12.79 -23.32 -13.29
C ILE A 486 13.35 -21.91 -13.09
N VAL A 487 12.55 -20.91 -13.43
CA VAL A 487 12.86 -19.48 -13.22
C VAL A 487 11.74 -18.84 -12.44
N TYR A 488 12.08 -18.26 -11.29
CA TYR A 488 11.13 -17.66 -10.38
C TYR A 488 10.69 -16.26 -10.84
N GLY A 489 9.44 -15.94 -10.60
CA GLY A 489 8.90 -14.59 -10.82
C GLY A 489 9.59 -13.50 -9.99
N THR A 490 10.22 -13.88 -8.87
CA THR A 490 11.05 -12.97 -8.06
C THR A 490 12.19 -12.34 -8.86
N GLU A 491 12.80 -13.02 -9.81
CA GLU A 491 13.88 -12.46 -10.64
C GLU A 491 13.37 -11.40 -11.61
N MET A 492 12.22 -11.63 -12.24
CA MET A 492 11.54 -10.59 -13.02
C MET A 492 11.20 -9.38 -12.16
N PHE A 493 10.65 -9.61 -10.98
CA PHE A 493 10.24 -8.56 -10.03
C PHE A 493 11.45 -7.71 -9.58
N ILE A 494 12.58 -8.33 -9.27
CA ILE A 494 13.80 -7.63 -8.86
C ILE A 494 14.38 -6.83 -10.02
N ASN A 495 14.52 -7.43 -11.19
CA ASN A 495 15.15 -6.78 -12.32
C ASN A 495 14.34 -5.58 -12.84
N GLN A 496 13.00 -5.69 -12.87
CA GLN A 496 12.17 -4.54 -13.19
C GLN A 496 12.27 -3.43 -12.14
N ALA A 497 12.41 -3.80 -10.85
CA ALA A 497 12.51 -2.82 -9.77
C ALA A 497 13.78 -1.96 -9.92
N PHE A 498 14.90 -2.51 -10.37
CA PHE A 498 16.11 -1.73 -10.64
C PHE A 498 15.84 -0.63 -11.68
N VAL A 499 15.27 -1.02 -12.83
CA VAL A 499 14.99 -0.09 -13.92
C VAL A 499 13.96 0.98 -13.50
N GLN A 500 12.91 0.58 -12.78
CA GLN A 500 11.91 1.53 -12.30
C GLN A 500 12.49 2.50 -11.27
N PHE A 501 13.33 2.02 -10.35
CA PHE A 501 13.99 2.86 -9.36
C PHE A 501 14.83 3.95 -10.03
N GLU A 502 15.65 3.57 -11.02
CA GLU A 502 16.49 4.52 -11.77
C GLU A 502 15.64 5.55 -12.53
N ARG A 503 14.49 5.14 -13.06
CA ARG A 503 13.55 6.08 -13.70
C ARG A 503 12.86 7.02 -12.70
N PHE A 504 12.48 6.53 -11.51
CA PHE A 504 11.82 7.36 -10.49
C PHE A 504 12.77 8.39 -9.88
N THR A 505 14.03 8.04 -9.71
CA THR A 505 14.98 8.83 -8.93
C THR A 505 16.06 9.54 -9.74
N GLY A 506 16.36 9.04 -10.94
CA GLY A 506 17.55 9.43 -11.70
C GLY A 506 18.87 8.93 -11.10
N LEU A 507 18.82 8.09 -10.07
CA LEU A 507 19.99 7.56 -9.33
C LEU A 507 20.19 6.08 -9.63
N PRO A 508 21.44 5.55 -9.53
CA PRO A 508 21.70 4.13 -9.68
C PRO A 508 20.94 3.31 -8.62
N ALA A 509 20.33 2.20 -9.04
CA ALA A 509 19.61 1.32 -8.13
C ALA A 509 20.56 0.63 -7.13
N PRO A 510 20.24 0.62 -5.82
CA PRO A 510 20.98 -0.12 -4.80
C PRO A 510 20.66 -1.62 -4.89
N LYS A 511 21.17 -2.29 -5.93
CA LYS A 511 20.77 -3.64 -6.36
C LYS A 511 20.87 -4.69 -5.25
N GLN A 512 21.97 -4.69 -4.47
CA GLN A 512 22.13 -5.67 -3.39
C GLN A 512 21.09 -5.45 -2.29
N LEU A 513 20.86 -4.20 -1.88
CA LEU A 513 19.85 -3.89 -0.86
C LEU A 513 18.45 -4.34 -1.30
N ILE A 514 18.05 -4.10 -2.56
CA ILE A 514 16.76 -4.50 -3.10
C ILE A 514 16.60 -6.03 -3.05
N ARG A 515 17.64 -6.79 -3.42
CA ARG A 515 17.65 -8.25 -3.30
C ARG A 515 17.50 -8.73 -1.85
N ASP A 516 18.25 -8.13 -0.93
CA ASP A 516 18.22 -8.48 0.49
C ASP A 516 16.87 -8.17 1.15
N VAL A 517 16.26 -7.04 0.80
CA VAL A 517 14.93 -6.66 1.31
C VAL A 517 13.86 -7.65 0.82
N LEU A 518 13.90 -8.06 -0.45
CA LEU A 518 12.95 -9.04 -0.95
C LEU A 518 13.14 -10.40 -0.27
N ALA A 519 14.39 -10.84 -0.08
CA ALA A 519 14.67 -12.11 0.58
C ALA A 519 14.15 -12.18 2.03
N ARG A 520 14.21 -11.06 2.77
CA ARG A 520 13.66 -10.98 4.15
C ARG A 520 12.14 -10.96 4.20
N ASN A 521 11.50 -10.50 3.14
CA ASN A 521 10.04 -10.38 3.05
C ASN A 521 9.39 -11.46 2.15
N ALA A 522 10.16 -12.50 1.78
CA ALA A 522 9.72 -13.59 0.91
C ALA A 522 8.83 -14.60 1.63
#